data_ae010c321ec8ca9db260266499a8a499
#
_entry.id   ae010c321ec8ca9db260266499a8a499
#
_cell.length_a   1.000
_cell.length_b   1.000
_cell.length_c   1.000
_cell.angle_alpha   90.00
_cell.angle_beta   90.00
_cell.angle_gamma   90.00
#
_symmetry.space_group_name_H-M   'P 1'
#
loop_
_entity.id
_entity.type
_entity.pdbx_description
1 polymer ?
#
loop_
_entity_poly.entity_id
_entity_poly.type
_entity_poly.pdbx_seq_one_letter_code
_entity_poly.pdbx_strand_id
1 'polypeptide(L)'
;LKSKPFYKELAATYLPKLRKVQYTYGYSIFRSLTDDEIRELYRKNPKQLTRFEYYRMITTAKTPDEREKYCREALELYDNFTYAANELAVATIQKDTPDSRILEPFVSKSAPAELLSNQAIALLHEGKYTKADSVLTLVPEEAVSEDLQAIVQALAGYYNDAFEKVAATSPFNEVVMLLAMKKNQEAWDKISTMDV
;
A
#
# COMPACT_ATOMS: atom_id res chain seq x y z
N LEU A 1 -28.65 55.30 -35.86
CA LEU A 1 -27.34 55.01 -36.46
C LEU A 1 -27.47 54.20 -37.74
N LYS A 2 -28.29 53.12 -37.77
CA LYS A 2 -28.47 52.22 -38.94
C LYS A 2 -29.08 52.92 -40.18
N SER A 3 -29.76 54.04 -40.01
CA SER A 3 -30.40 54.86 -41.09
C SER A 3 -29.44 55.83 -41.74
N LYS A 4 -28.23 55.99 -41.24
CA LYS A 4 -27.28 56.98 -41.80
C LYS A 4 -26.55 56.38 -43.03
N PRO A 5 -26.34 57.16 -44.08
CA PRO A 5 -25.75 56.69 -45.33
C PRO A 5 -24.42 56.02 -45.14
N PHE A 6 -23.57 56.56 -44.29
CA PHE A 6 -22.24 56.01 -44.01
C PHE A 6 -22.29 54.66 -43.28
N TYR A 7 -23.40 54.28 -42.64
CA TYR A 7 -23.51 53.00 -41.95
C TYR A 7 -23.46 51.82 -42.92
N LYS A 8 -24.01 51.98 -44.11
CA LYS A 8 -23.96 50.91 -45.13
C LYS A 8 -22.53 50.64 -45.56
N GLU A 9 -21.74 51.69 -45.76
CA GLU A 9 -20.33 51.57 -46.09
C GLU A 9 -19.52 50.96 -44.94
N LEU A 10 -19.73 51.42 -43.71
CA LEU A 10 -19.16 50.86 -42.52
C LEU A 10 -19.48 49.38 -42.35
N ALA A 11 -20.74 49.01 -42.53
CA ALA A 11 -21.21 47.64 -42.39
C ALA A 11 -20.68 46.72 -43.49
N ALA A 12 -20.47 47.22 -44.72
CA ALA A 12 -19.98 46.44 -45.83
C ALA A 12 -18.47 46.31 -45.85
N THR A 13 -17.75 47.36 -45.45
CA THR A 13 -16.26 47.41 -45.64
C THR A 13 -15.46 47.22 -44.36
N TYR A 14 -15.89 47.81 -43.27
CA TYR A 14 -15.09 47.88 -42.04
C TYR A 14 -15.58 46.90 -40.99
N LEU A 15 -16.89 46.76 -40.75
CA LEU A 15 -17.39 45.84 -39.73
C LEU A 15 -17.01 44.37 -39.97
N PRO A 16 -17.00 43.85 -41.22
CA PRO A 16 -16.52 42.49 -41.46
C PRO A 16 -15.05 42.29 -41.13
N LYS A 17 -14.22 43.33 -41.32
CA LYS A 17 -12.78 43.30 -40.97
C LYS A 17 -12.53 43.31 -39.46
N LEU A 18 -13.40 43.95 -38.71
CA LEU A 18 -13.35 44.02 -37.24
C LEU A 18 -13.98 42.80 -36.56
N ARG A 19 -14.79 42.01 -37.26
CA ARG A 19 -15.39 40.75 -36.79
C ARG A 19 -14.42 39.55 -36.97
N LYS A 20 -13.15 39.79 -36.68
CA LYS A 20 -12.22 38.67 -36.65
C LYS A 20 -12.25 38.00 -35.28
N VAL A 21 -12.61 36.75 -35.24
CA VAL A 21 -12.40 35.88 -34.09
C VAL A 21 -11.13 35.12 -34.34
N GLN A 22 -10.11 35.40 -33.54
CA GLN A 22 -8.87 34.64 -33.58
C GLN A 22 -8.93 33.56 -32.50
N TYR A 23 -8.87 32.30 -32.93
CA TYR A 23 -8.77 31.18 -32.02
C TYR A 23 -7.31 30.76 -31.94
N THR A 24 -6.80 30.70 -30.73
CA THR A 24 -5.51 30.11 -30.46
C THR A 24 -5.75 28.78 -29.76
N TYR A 25 -5.41 27.70 -30.41
CA TYR A 25 -5.47 26.37 -29.81
C TYR A 25 -4.08 26.04 -29.29
N GLY A 26 -4.00 25.85 -27.96
CA GLY A 26 -2.85 25.22 -27.34
C GLY A 26 -3.19 23.76 -27.09
N TYR A 27 -2.34 22.85 -27.52
CA TYR A 27 -2.42 21.44 -27.14
C TYR A 27 -1.07 20.99 -26.60
N SER A 28 -1.14 20.18 -25.57
CA SER A 28 0.05 19.52 -25.03
C SER A 28 -0.07 18.04 -25.33
N ILE A 29 0.94 17.50 -25.99
CA ILE A 29 1.02 16.05 -26.19
C ILE A 29 1.66 15.46 -24.97
N PHE A 30 0.87 14.76 -24.15
CA PHE A 30 1.40 13.97 -23.05
C PHE A 30 1.71 12.57 -23.56
N ARG A 31 2.97 12.20 -23.52
CA ARG A 31 3.38 10.81 -23.67
C ARG A 31 3.95 10.32 -22.34
N SER A 32 3.75 9.06 -22.06
CA SER A 32 4.46 8.43 -20.94
C SER A 32 5.95 8.42 -21.22
N LEU A 33 6.73 8.81 -20.23
CA LEU A 33 8.19 8.68 -20.29
C LEU A 33 8.57 7.20 -20.35
N THR A 34 9.64 6.88 -21.05
CA THR A 34 10.27 5.57 -20.98
C THR A 34 10.97 5.38 -19.64
N ASP A 35 11.30 4.14 -19.27
CA ASP A 35 12.00 3.87 -18.00
C ASP A 35 13.38 4.57 -17.96
N ASP A 36 14.06 4.66 -19.09
CA ASP A 36 15.35 5.37 -19.16
C ASP A 36 15.19 6.87 -18.98
N GLU A 37 14.17 7.47 -19.58
CA GLU A 37 13.84 8.90 -19.38
C GLU A 37 13.44 9.19 -17.92
N ILE A 38 12.69 8.28 -17.28
CA ILE A 38 12.34 8.41 -15.86
C ILE A 38 13.60 8.34 -15.00
N ARG A 39 14.53 7.41 -15.27
CA ARG A 39 15.81 7.31 -14.56
C ARG A 39 16.70 8.54 -14.77
N GLU A 40 16.69 9.11 -15.97
CA GLU A 40 17.41 10.37 -16.23
C GLU A 40 16.78 11.55 -15.48
N LEU A 41 15.45 11.66 -15.49
CA LEU A 41 14.74 12.70 -14.76
C LEU A 41 14.99 12.58 -13.25
N TYR A 42 14.95 11.35 -12.72
CA TYR A 42 15.28 11.07 -11.33
C TYR A 42 16.68 11.53 -10.94
N ARG A 43 17.70 11.27 -11.78
CA ARG A 43 19.07 11.72 -11.52
C ARG A 43 19.21 13.24 -11.52
N LYS A 44 18.44 13.94 -12.37
CA LYS A 44 18.49 15.41 -12.50
C LYS A 44 17.66 16.10 -11.43
N ASN A 45 16.45 15.65 -11.23
CA ASN A 45 15.51 16.25 -10.27
C ASN A 45 14.40 15.26 -9.87
N PRO A 46 14.60 14.46 -8.82
CA PRO A 46 13.62 13.46 -8.37
C PRO A 46 12.28 14.09 -7.96
N LYS A 47 12.26 15.35 -7.55
CA LYS A 47 11.02 16.06 -7.15
C LYS A 47 10.07 16.35 -8.31
N GLN A 48 10.52 16.20 -9.55
CA GLN A 48 9.67 16.37 -10.73
C GLN A 48 8.95 15.06 -11.15
N LEU A 49 9.31 13.93 -10.57
CA LEU A 49 8.62 12.68 -10.86
C LEU A 49 7.21 12.71 -10.27
N THR A 50 6.25 12.24 -11.06
CA THR A 50 4.88 12.00 -10.63
C THR A 50 4.78 10.69 -9.84
N ARG A 51 3.64 10.46 -9.16
CA ARG A 51 3.35 9.16 -8.50
C ARG A 51 3.46 7.98 -9.47
N PHE A 52 3.01 8.15 -10.71
CA PHE A 52 3.06 7.09 -11.71
C PHE A 52 4.50 6.73 -12.10
N GLU A 53 5.37 7.71 -12.21
CA GLU A 53 6.78 7.50 -12.50
C GLU A 53 7.50 6.86 -11.31
N TYR A 54 7.19 7.27 -10.08
CA TYR A 54 7.69 6.56 -8.89
C TYR A 54 7.17 5.13 -8.80
N TYR A 55 5.89 4.88 -9.10
CA TYR A 55 5.35 3.52 -9.20
C TYR A 55 6.19 2.66 -10.16
N ARG A 56 6.50 3.18 -11.34
CA ARG A 56 7.33 2.47 -12.32
C ARG A 56 8.75 2.25 -11.83
N MET A 57 9.35 3.20 -11.13
CA MET A 57 10.68 3.03 -10.53
C MET A 57 10.69 1.96 -9.44
N ILE A 58 9.71 1.96 -8.57
CA ILE A 58 9.56 0.97 -7.50
C ILE A 58 9.40 -0.44 -8.08
N THR A 59 8.52 -0.60 -9.09
CA THR A 59 8.26 -1.90 -9.73
C THR A 59 9.43 -2.41 -10.54
N THR A 60 10.25 -1.54 -11.11
CA THR A 60 11.41 -1.89 -11.94
C THR A 60 12.75 -1.77 -11.21
N ALA A 61 12.72 -1.59 -9.89
CA ALA A 61 13.92 -1.56 -9.06
C ALA A 61 14.69 -2.88 -9.17
N LYS A 62 16.00 -2.80 -9.35
CA LYS A 62 16.85 -3.97 -9.55
C LYS A 62 17.24 -4.66 -8.24
N THR A 63 17.24 -3.91 -7.15
CA THR A 63 17.60 -4.40 -5.83
C THR A 63 16.56 -4.00 -4.78
N PRO A 64 16.42 -4.76 -3.69
CA PRO A 64 15.56 -4.39 -2.56
C PRO A 64 15.91 -3.01 -1.98
N ASP A 65 17.19 -2.65 -1.93
CA ASP A 65 17.63 -1.37 -1.39
C ASP A 65 17.25 -0.19 -2.29
N GLU A 66 17.32 -0.36 -3.62
CA GLU A 66 16.80 0.63 -4.56
C GLU A 66 15.30 0.80 -4.39
N ARG A 67 14.55 -0.29 -4.27
CA ARG A 67 13.10 -0.27 -4.05
C ARG A 67 12.75 0.50 -2.79
N GLU A 68 13.36 0.15 -1.67
CA GLU A 68 13.16 0.83 -0.39
C GLU A 68 13.45 2.33 -0.50
N LYS A 69 14.57 2.70 -1.12
CA LYS A 69 14.94 4.09 -1.35
C LYS A 69 13.88 4.84 -2.13
N TYR A 70 13.41 4.28 -3.25
CA TYR A 70 12.38 4.92 -4.06
C TYR A 70 11.04 5.06 -3.32
N CYS A 71 10.68 4.06 -2.50
CA CYS A 71 9.49 4.14 -1.65
C CYS A 71 9.58 5.29 -0.64
N ARG A 72 10.72 5.44 0.05
CA ARG A 72 10.93 6.51 1.03
C ARG A 72 10.86 7.89 0.38
N GLU A 73 11.56 8.09 -0.73
CA GLU A 73 11.55 9.35 -1.47
C GLU A 73 10.16 9.68 -2.05
N ALA A 74 9.44 8.67 -2.53
CA ALA A 74 8.07 8.83 -3.01
C ALA A 74 7.12 9.27 -1.88
N LEU A 75 7.27 8.74 -0.66
CA LEU A 75 6.46 9.10 0.49
C LEU A 75 6.80 10.49 1.05
N GLU A 76 8.02 10.97 0.89
CA GLU A 76 8.38 12.36 1.22
C GLU A 76 7.66 13.38 0.32
N LEU A 77 7.36 13.00 -0.92
CA LEU A 77 6.67 13.87 -1.89
C LEU A 77 5.15 13.65 -1.90
N TYR A 78 4.72 12.45 -1.59
CA TYR A 78 3.33 11.99 -1.71
C TYR A 78 2.94 11.17 -0.47
N ASP A 79 2.61 11.83 0.60
CA ASP A 79 2.26 11.26 1.92
C ASP A 79 1.10 10.25 1.89
N ASN A 80 0.23 10.33 0.87
CA ASN A 80 -0.91 9.42 0.68
C ASN A 80 -0.66 8.40 -0.45
N PHE A 81 0.59 8.01 -0.71
CA PHE A 81 0.93 7.03 -1.73
C PHE A 81 0.92 5.60 -1.16
N THR A 82 -0.26 5.04 -1.04
CA THR A 82 -0.53 3.71 -0.44
C THR A 82 0.37 2.60 -0.99
N TYR A 83 0.59 2.57 -2.32
CA TYR A 83 1.46 1.57 -2.95
C TYR A 83 2.90 1.64 -2.42
N ALA A 84 3.49 2.83 -2.39
CA ALA A 84 4.86 3.01 -1.89
C ALA A 84 4.97 2.67 -0.39
N ALA A 85 3.94 2.98 0.40
CA ALA A 85 3.89 2.62 1.81
C ALA A 85 3.83 1.10 2.01
N ASN A 86 3.00 0.39 1.23
CA ASN A 86 2.91 -1.06 1.30
C ASN A 86 4.23 -1.75 0.90
N GLU A 87 4.84 -1.34 -0.22
CA GLU A 87 6.15 -1.86 -0.65
C GLU A 87 7.26 -1.59 0.38
N LEU A 88 7.24 -0.41 1.02
CA LEU A 88 8.19 -0.08 2.09
C LEU A 88 8.00 -0.98 3.31
N ALA A 89 6.75 -1.21 3.73
CA ALA A 89 6.46 -2.10 4.85
C ALA A 89 6.92 -3.53 4.56
N VAL A 90 6.65 -4.06 3.36
CA VAL A 90 7.13 -5.37 2.92
C VAL A 90 8.66 -5.44 2.98
N ALA A 91 9.35 -4.41 2.50
CA ALA A 91 10.81 -4.37 2.53
C ALA A 91 11.37 -4.39 3.96
N THR A 92 10.74 -3.67 4.89
CA THR A 92 11.17 -3.66 6.31
C THR A 92 10.88 -4.98 7.01
N ILE A 93 9.75 -5.64 6.72
CA ILE A 93 9.42 -6.97 7.22
C ILE A 93 10.45 -8.00 6.74
N GLN A 94 10.79 -7.98 5.45
CA GLN A 94 11.78 -8.89 4.86
C GLN A 94 13.20 -8.73 5.43
N LYS A 95 13.52 -7.53 5.92
CA LYS A 95 14.80 -7.22 6.60
C LYS A 95 14.78 -7.48 8.11
N ASP A 96 13.68 -8.03 8.63
CA ASP A 96 13.46 -8.22 10.08
C ASP A 96 13.55 -6.93 10.90
N THR A 97 13.16 -5.82 10.27
CA THR A 97 13.10 -4.47 10.88
C THR A 97 11.75 -3.81 10.63
N PRO A 98 10.64 -4.50 10.95
CA PRO A 98 9.31 -3.99 10.67
C PRO A 98 9.03 -2.69 11.43
N ASP A 99 8.26 -1.82 10.79
CA ASP A 99 7.79 -0.56 11.38
C ASP A 99 6.30 -0.37 11.08
N SER A 100 5.45 -0.67 12.05
CA SER A 100 4.00 -0.56 11.89
C SER A 100 3.51 0.86 11.62
N ARG A 101 4.33 1.90 11.91
CA ARG A 101 3.98 3.30 11.66
C ARG A 101 3.91 3.65 10.18
N ILE A 102 4.57 2.84 9.31
CA ILE A 102 4.56 3.06 7.86
C ILE A 102 3.14 2.93 7.30
N LEU A 103 2.40 1.91 7.74
CA LEU A 103 1.06 1.62 7.23
C LEU A 103 -0.07 2.17 8.11
N GLU A 104 0.20 2.58 9.35
CA GLU A 104 -0.81 3.09 10.28
C GLU A 104 -1.72 4.17 9.68
N PRO A 105 -1.21 5.18 8.91
CA PRO A 105 -2.05 6.21 8.30
C PRO A 105 -3.01 5.69 7.23
N PHE A 106 -2.75 4.51 6.67
CA PHE A 106 -3.51 3.92 5.57
C PHE A 106 -4.52 2.87 6.03
N VAL A 107 -4.53 2.52 7.32
CA VAL A 107 -5.44 1.52 7.87
C VAL A 107 -6.87 2.06 7.86
N SER A 108 -7.74 1.39 7.13
CA SER A 108 -9.18 1.71 7.07
C SER A 108 -9.97 0.49 6.57
N LYS A 109 -11.29 0.52 6.73
CA LYS A 109 -12.18 -0.53 6.18
C LYS A 109 -12.14 -0.67 4.66
N SER A 110 -11.68 0.36 3.95
CA SER A 110 -11.53 0.37 2.49
C SER A 110 -10.10 0.13 2.04
N ALA A 111 -9.18 -0.12 2.97
CA ALA A 111 -7.80 -0.44 2.61
C ALA A 111 -7.71 -1.82 1.93
N PRO A 112 -6.75 -2.01 1.01
CA PRO A 112 -6.50 -3.32 0.43
C PRO A 112 -6.20 -4.38 1.50
N ALA A 113 -6.74 -5.59 1.32
CA ALA A 113 -6.53 -6.71 2.24
C ALA A 113 -5.03 -7.02 2.47
N GLU A 114 -4.23 -6.93 1.42
CA GLU A 114 -2.78 -7.10 1.48
C GLU A 114 -2.11 -6.09 2.40
N LEU A 115 -2.49 -4.81 2.32
CA LEU A 115 -1.97 -3.76 3.21
C LEU A 115 -2.31 -4.03 4.67
N LEU A 116 -3.56 -4.42 4.94
CA LEU A 116 -4.03 -4.75 6.30
C LEU A 116 -3.28 -5.96 6.85
N SER A 117 -3.06 -6.99 6.03
CA SER A 117 -2.28 -8.17 6.40
C SER A 117 -0.82 -7.80 6.72
N ASN A 118 -0.18 -6.99 5.89
CA ASN A 118 1.19 -6.52 6.13
C ASN A 118 1.27 -5.66 7.41
N GLN A 119 0.26 -4.82 7.67
CA GLN A 119 0.17 -4.08 8.93
C GLN A 119 0.06 -5.01 10.14
N ALA A 120 -0.76 -6.05 10.05
CA ALA A 120 -0.88 -7.03 11.13
C ALA A 120 0.43 -7.77 11.37
N ILE A 121 1.15 -8.17 10.32
CA ILE A 121 2.46 -8.79 10.41
C ILE A 121 3.48 -7.84 11.08
N ALA A 122 3.53 -6.58 10.69
CA ALA A 122 4.42 -5.61 11.32
C ALA A 122 4.10 -5.44 12.82
N LEU A 123 2.83 -5.37 13.17
CA LEU A 123 2.39 -5.30 14.58
C LEU A 123 2.73 -6.57 15.37
N LEU A 124 2.66 -7.76 14.75
CA LEU A 124 3.09 -9.01 15.37
C LEU A 124 4.56 -9.00 15.74
N HIS A 125 5.42 -8.60 14.82
CA HIS A 125 6.86 -8.48 15.07
C HIS A 125 7.18 -7.48 16.19
N GLU A 126 6.38 -6.45 16.35
CA GLU A 126 6.51 -5.47 17.44
C GLU A 126 5.88 -5.94 18.77
N GLY A 127 5.31 -7.14 18.83
CA GLY A 127 4.62 -7.68 20.00
C GLY A 127 3.26 -7.02 20.33
N LYS A 128 2.67 -6.29 19.37
CA LYS A 128 1.40 -5.58 19.51
C LYS A 128 0.20 -6.45 19.07
N TYR A 129 0.07 -7.62 19.68
CA TYR A 129 -0.82 -8.70 19.23
C TYR A 129 -2.30 -8.31 19.15
N THR A 130 -2.83 -7.62 20.17
CA THR A 130 -4.24 -7.19 20.18
C THR A 130 -4.53 -6.13 19.12
N LYS A 131 -3.56 -5.29 18.77
CA LYS A 131 -3.71 -4.35 17.66
C LYS A 131 -3.67 -5.09 16.32
N ALA A 132 -2.80 -6.10 16.18
CA ALA A 132 -2.74 -6.93 14.99
C ALA A 132 -4.08 -7.64 14.74
N ASP A 133 -4.68 -8.22 15.77
CA ASP A 133 -6.02 -8.83 15.72
C ASP A 133 -7.08 -7.81 15.27
N SER A 134 -7.09 -6.62 15.88
CA SER A 134 -8.01 -5.55 15.49
C SER A 134 -7.86 -5.12 14.03
N VAL A 135 -6.65 -5.13 13.48
CA VAL A 135 -6.42 -4.80 12.06
C VAL A 135 -6.94 -5.93 11.16
N LEU A 136 -6.74 -7.20 11.54
CA LEU A 136 -7.22 -8.33 10.76
C LEU A 136 -8.75 -8.40 10.68
N THR A 137 -9.48 -7.90 11.68
CA THR A 137 -10.95 -7.80 11.60
C THR A 137 -11.45 -6.86 10.50
N LEU A 138 -10.58 -6.03 9.93
CA LEU A 138 -10.90 -5.17 8.79
C LEU A 138 -10.69 -5.87 7.43
N VAL A 139 -9.98 -6.99 7.41
CA VAL A 139 -9.75 -7.79 6.20
C VAL A 139 -11.04 -8.55 5.88
N PRO A 140 -11.53 -8.52 4.62
CA PRO A 140 -12.66 -9.36 4.22
C PRO A 140 -12.38 -10.85 4.50
N GLU A 141 -13.41 -11.58 4.95
CA GLU A 141 -13.27 -12.97 5.37
C GLU A 141 -12.67 -13.87 4.28
N GLU A 142 -13.06 -13.62 3.02
CA GLU A 142 -12.55 -14.35 1.86
C GLU A 142 -11.08 -14.04 1.50
N ALA A 143 -10.51 -12.97 2.06
CA ALA A 143 -9.16 -12.52 1.78
C ALA A 143 -8.20 -12.68 2.97
N VAL A 144 -8.72 -13.04 4.14
CA VAL A 144 -7.89 -13.26 5.33
C VAL A 144 -7.15 -14.60 5.22
N SER A 145 -5.85 -14.59 5.54
CA SER A 145 -5.11 -15.83 5.72
C SER A 145 -5.52 -16.48 7.05
N GLU A 146 -6.11 -17.68 6.98
CA GLU A 146 -6.52 -18.43 8.17
C GLU A 146 -5.33 -18.69 9.11
N ASP A 147 -4.15 -18.98 8.55
CA ASP A 147 -2.93 -19.22 9.34
C ASP A 147 -2.48 -17.95 10.06
N LEU A 148 -2.47 -16.80 9.36
CA LEU A 148 -2.12 -15.52 9.97
C LEU A 148 -3.10 -15.16 11.08
N GLN A 149 -4.40 -15.34 10.85
CA GLN A 149 -5.44 -15.07 11.84
C GLN A 149 -5.26 -15.95 13.09
N ALA A 150 -5.04 -17.25 12.90
CA ALA A 150 -4.84 -18.18 14.02
C ALA A 150 -3.58 -17.83 14.84
N ILE A 151 -2.47 -17.47 14.18
CA ILE A 151 -1.25 -17.05 14.86
C ILE A 151 -1.50 -15.77 15.68
N VAL A 152 -2.15 -14.77 15.06
CA VAL A 152 -2.48 -13.50 15.74
C VAL A 152 -3.35 -13.75 16.95
N GLN A 153 -4.40 -14.54 16.82
CA GLN A 153 -5.34 -14.89 17.90
C GLN A 153 -4.62 -15.64 19.04
N ALA A 154 -3.77 -16.60 18.71
CA ALA A 154 -2.98 -17.33 19.70
C ALA A 154 -2.08 -16.37 20.50
N LEU A 155 -1.36 -15.48 19.82
CA LEU A 155 -0.47 -14.51 20.46
C LEU A 155 -1.23 -13.43 21.22
N ALA A 156 -2.44 -13.09 20.80
CA ALA A 156 -3.33 -12.17 21.51
C ALA A 156 -4.00 -12.81 22.74
N GLY A 157 -3.87 -14.15 22.92
CA GLY A 157 -4.40 -14.87 24.07
C GLY A 157 -5.76 -15.54 23.82
N TYR A 158 -6.27 -15.52 22.60
CA TYR A 158 -7.54 -16.18 22.19
C TYR A 158 -7.29 -17.66 21.85
N TYR A 159 -6.75 -18.41 22.81
CA TYR A 159 -6.24 -19.75 22.57
C TYR A 159 -7.30 -20.74 22.08
N ASN A 160 -8.55 -20.65 22.59
CA ASN A 160 -9.61 -21.57 22.18
C ASN A 160 -9.95 -21.42 20.69
N ASP A 161 -9.98 -20.19 20.19
CA ASP A 161 -10.33 -19.89 18.80
C ASP A 161 -9.23 -20.30 17.82
N ALA A 162 -7.97 -20.20 18.28
CA ALA A 162 -6.79 -20.50 17.48
C ALA A 162 -6.34 -21.96 17.54
N PHE A 163 -6.80 -22.74 18.56
CA PHE A 163 -6.20 -24.02 18.91
C PHE A 163 -6.14 -25.00 17.76
N GLU A 164 -7.26 -25.27 17.10
CA GLU A 164 -7.35 -26.28 16.04
C GLU A 164 -6.38 -25.97 14.89
N LYS A 165 -6.31 -24.71 14.48
CA LYS A 165 -5.44 -24.27 13.38
C LYS A 165 -3.97 -24.34 13.75
N VAL A 166 -3.60 -23.78 14.90
CA VAL A 166 -2.18 -23.72 15.33
C VAL A 166 -1.68 -25.13 15.69
N ALA A 167 -2.49 -25.94 16.35
CA ALA A 167 -2.15 -27.32 16.71
C ALA A 167 -1.92 -28.21 15.48
N ALA A 168 -2.67 -27.97 14.41
CA ALA A 168 -2.53 -28.73 13.16
C ALA A 168 -1.20 -28.48 12.44
N THR A 169 -0.48 -27.37 12.74
CA THR A 169 0.79 -27.04 12.07
C THR A 169 1.93 -27.94 12.49
N SER A 170 1.97 -28.34 13.77
CA SER A 170 2.95 -29.31 14.28
C SER A 170 2.55 -29.84 15.66
N PRO A 171 2.98 -31.06 16.04
CA PRO A 171 2.80 -31.58 17.39
C PRO A 171 3.40 -30.68 18.48
N PHE A 172 4.51 -30.01 18.18
CA PHE A 172 5.13 -29.04 19.09
C PHE A 172 4.23 -27.85 19.36
N ASN A 173 3.63 -27.28 18.32
CA ASN A 173 2.70 -26.16 18.45
C ASN A 173 1.45 -26.55 19.24
N GLU A 174 0.95 -27.77 19.05
CA GLU A 174 -0.15 -28.31 19.86
C GLU A 174 0.20 -28.31 21.36
N VAL A 175 1.39 -28.80 21.71
CA VAL A 175 1.88 -28.80 23.10
C VAL A 175 1.96 -27.36 23.65
N VAL A 176 2.53 -26.44 22.88
CA VAL A 176 2.64 -25.03 23.29
C VAL A 176 1.27 -24.42 23.55
N MET A 177 0.29 -24.69 22.69
CA MET A 177 -1.09 -24.22 22.86
C MET A 177 -1.76 -24.82 24.09
N LEU A 178 -1.60 -26.13 24.34
CA LEU A 178 -2.13 -26.81 25.53
C LEU A 178 -1.55 -26.20 26.81
N LEU A 179 -0.23 -25.92 26.85
CA LEU A 179 0.40 -25.26 27.99
C LEU A 179 -0.14 -23.84 28.20
N ALA A 180 -0.31 -23.06 27.13
CA ALA A 180 -0.88 -21.73 27.17
C ALA A 180 -2.31 -21.72 27.72
N MET A 181 -3.09 -22.76 27.39
CA MET A 181 -4.44 -23.03 27.88
C MET A 181 -4.48 -23.62 29.31
N LYS A 182 -3.31 -23.84 29.93
CA LYS A 182 -3.15 -24.49 31.26
C LYS A 182 -3.64 -25.95 31.30
N LYS A 183 -3.72 -26.61 30.17
CA LYS A 183 -4.06 -28.04 30.02
C LYS A 183 -2.80 -28.91 30.16
N ASN A 184 -2.17 -28.81 31.32
CA ASN A 184 -0.84 -29.39 31.53
C ASN A 184 -0.81 -30.91 31.38
N GLN A 185 -1.87 -31.64 31.77
CA GLN A 185 -1.92 -33.09 31.62
C GLN A 185 -1.97 -33.47 30.15
N GLU A 186 -2.87 -32.85 29.37
CA GLU A 186 -2.96 -33.09 27.92
C GLU A 186 -1.64 -32.79 27.20
N ALA A 187 -0.98 -31.69 27.58
CA ALA A 187 0.34 -31.34 27.04
C ALA A 187 1.39 -32.42 27.37
N TRP A 188 1.40 -32.93 28.60
CA TRP A 188 2.32 -33.99 29.01
C TRP A 188 2.08 -35.31 28.26
N ASP A 189 0.82 -35.70 28.13
CA ASP A 189 0.43 -36.90 27.40
C ASP A 189 0.89 -36.80 25.93
N LYS A 190 0.74 -35.61 25.31
CA LYS A 190 1.22 -35.37 23.95
C LYS A 190 2.75 -35.47 23.84
N ILE A 191 3.48 -34.79 24.73
CA ILE A 191 4.95 -34.87 24.76
C ILE A 191 5.43 -36.34 24.87
N SER A 192 4.76 -37.12 25.70
CA SER A 192 5.13 -38.53 25.94
C SER A 192 4.97 -39.43 24.69
N THR A 193 4.18 -38.97 23.71
CA THR A 193 3.96 -39.66 22.42
C THR A 193 4.78 -39.10 21.27
N MET A 194 5.55 -38.02 21.51
CA MET A 194 6.44 -37.44 20.50
C MET A 194 7.79 -38.21 20.51
N ASP A 195 8.19 -38.71 19.36
CA ASP A 195 9.57 -39.19 19.16
C ASP A 195 10.48 -37.97 19.18
N VAL A 196 11.31 -37.85 20.20
CA VAL A 196 12.35 -36.83 20.39
C VAL A 196 13.66 -37.28 19.81
#